data_cd071d40fb6eaa8fc42e29df6a9d8874
#
_entry.id   cd071d40fb6eaa8fc42e29df6a9d8874
#
_cell.length_a   1.000
_cell.length_b   1.000
_cell.length_c   1.000
_cell.angle_alpha   90.00
_cell.angle_beta   90.00
_cell.angle_gamma   90.00
#
_symmetry.space_group_name_H-M   'P 1'
#
loop_
_entity.id
_entity.type
_entity.pdbx_description
1 polymer ?
#
loop_
_entity_poly.entity_id
_entity_poly.type
_entity_poly.pdbx_seq_one_letter_code
_entity_poly.pdbx_strand_id
1 'polypeptide(L)'
;SSDSETIVKDNSVFVLDLKGNLSERVQENPFQQIMGDGNGSYGLNDILSSIKKAKENDKIKGIYIQPSYLATSFASLEEIRNALQDFKESGKFIVAYADQYTQGMYYLASVADKVIINPQGNISWHGLASQPVFFKDLLDKLGIDVQVFKVGTYKSAVEPFIATEMSPANREQVTVFLNSIWNQLLDDVSVSRNISKDSLNAYADQCMDLCQAEEYIKCGLADSVLYKDEMIAYLKQLTGRKEDQSLNSLFLEDMINVKKNVPKDKSGNVVAVYYASGEILDAASSNSTEEVIDGQKMTRDLRRLRDDNNVKAVVLRVNSPGGSAYASEQIWREVVRLKEKKPVIVSMGDYAASGGYYISCAADSIFADPTTLTGSIGIFGMIPSGEKLFKDKLGLDFDVVKTNKMADMGAGFGPLATRPFNNAEQEALQNYINNGYKLFVNRCAEGRNMSAADIEKIAEGRVWTGEMAVGLGLVDKLGGIDDALAAAAKRANVENYTIISYPEKESLFMNLLNSQRKHYVNSQMKEYMGSFYSYFEILQNLKEINPVQARMPFELNIK
;
A
#
# COMPACT_ATOMS: atom_id res chain seq x y z
N SER A 1 -1.83 1.23 29.65
CA SER A 1 -0.49 0.76 29.98
C SER A 1 0.47 1.93 29.79
N SER A 2 1.17 2.31 30.86
CA SER A 2 2.27 3.25 30.77
C SER A 2 3.34 2.63 29.89
N ASP A 3 3.61 3.21 28.73
CA ASP A 3 4.73 2.84 27.87
C ASP A 3 6.01 3.10 28.66
N SER A 4 6.55 2.06 29.27
CA SER A 4 7.81 2.15 29.98
C SER A 4 8.95 2.25 28.98
N GLU A 5 9.79 3.28 29.14
CA GLU A 5 10.99 3.47 28.31
C GLU A 5 11.85 2.19 28.31
N THR A 6 12.23 1.73 27.13
CA THR A 6 13.16 0.60 26.98
C THR A 6 14.59 1.09 27.22
N ILE A 7 15.27 0.49 28.18
CA ILE A 7 16.68 0.76 28.47
C ILE A 7 17.54 -0.15 27.59
N VAL A 8 18.38 0.44 26.75
CA VAL A 8 19.31 -0.29 25.88
C VAL A 8 20.53 -0.72 26.67
N LYS A 9 20.84 -2.02 26.66
CA LYS A 9 22.06 -2.59 27.24
C LYS A 9 23.24 -2.42 26.29
N ASP A 10 24.44 -2.40 26.86
CA ASP A 10 25.67 -2.42 26.04
C ASP A 10 25.72 -3.67 25.15
N ASN A 11 26.38 -3.55 24.00
CA ASN A 11 26.53 -4.65 23.05
C ASN A 11 25.19 -5.26 22.59
N SER A 12 24.20 -4.41 22.39
CA SER A 12 22.88 -4.80 21.86
C SER A 12 22.89 -4.94 20.34
N VAL A 13 21.98 -5.73 19.85
CA VAL A 13 21.66 -5.89 18.42
C VAL A 13 20.17 -5.67 18.20
N PHE A 14 19.85 -4.88 17.18
CA PHE A 14 18.45 -4.74 16.74
C PHE A 14 18.10 -5.91 15.82
N VAL A 15 17.19 -6.76 16.28
CA VAL A 15 16.66 -7.88 15.50
C VAL A 15 15.43 -7.39 14.73
N LEU A 16 15.59 -7.20 13.45
CA LEU A 16 14.51 -6.86 12.54
C LEU A 16 13.85 -8.16 12.07
N ASP A 17 12.90 -8.64 12.88
CA ASP A 17 12.14 -9.87 12.65
C ASP A 17 10.88 -9.53 11.83
N LEU A 18 10.96 -9.78 10.53
CA LEU A 18 9.93 -9.40 9.57
C LEU A 18 9.02 -10.57 9.22
N LYS A 19 7.78 -10.49 9.67
CA LYS A 19 6.72 -11.50 9.42
C LYS A 19 5.33 -10.87 9.49
N GLY A 20 4.35 -11.51 8.88
CA GLY A 20 2.95 -11.06 8.91
C GLY A 20 2.64 -10.01 7.85
N ASN A 21 1.97 -8.94 8.24
CA ASN A 21 1.55 -7.88 7.34
C ASN A 21 2.26 -6.56 7.67
N LEU A 22 2.62 -5.82 6.63
CA LEU A 22 3.13 -4.46 6.75
C LEU A 22 2.04 -3.46 6.37
N SER A 23 1.79 -2.49 7.23
CA SER A 23 0.93 -1.35 6.98
C SER A 23 1.71 -0.04 7.18
N GLU A 24 1.15 1.09 6.79
CA GLU A 24 1.77 2.39 7.00
C GLU A 24 1.97 2.69 8.49
N ARG A 25 0.95 2.36 9.30
CA ARG A 25 0.96 2.43 10.77
C ARG A 25 0.33 1.17 11.35
N VAL A 26 0.73 0.78 12.55
CA VAL A 26 0.09 -0.33 13.24
C VAL A 26 -1.40 -0.04 13.41
N GLN A 27 -2.23 -0.97 12.94
CA GLN A 27 -3.65 -1.01 13.23
C GLN A 27 -3.80 -1.75 14.57
N GLU A 28 -4.15 -1.02 15.63
CA GLU A 28 -4.44 -1.65 16.91
C GLU A 28 -5.75 -2.43 16.81
N ASN A 29 -5.64 -3.76 16.76
CA ASN A 29 -6.78 -4.63 16.96
C ASN A 29 -6.76 -5.13 18.41
N PRO A 30 -7.61 -4.61 19.30
CA PRO A 30 -7.62 -4.96 20.70
C PRO A 30 -7.88 -6.46 20.93
N PHE A 31 -8.59 -7.09 20.02
CA PHE A 31 -8.92 -8.50 20.10
C PHE A 31 -7.70 -9.39 19.84
N GLN A 32 -6.85 -9.02 18.88
CA GLN A 32 -5.60 -9.75 18.61
C GLN A 32 -4.60 -9.62 19.77
N GLN A 33 -4.58 -8.48 20.44
CA GLN A 33 -3.73 -8.28 21.64
C GLN A 33 -4.19 -9.15 22.81
N ILE A 34 -5.50 -9.33 22.97
CA ILE A 34 -6.07 -10.15 24.07
C ILE A 34 -5.92 -11.65 23.80
N MET A 35 -6.03 -12.07 22.54
CA MET A 35 -5.96 -13.49 22.17
C MET A 35 -4.54 -14.01 22.01
N GLY A 36 -3.53 -13.16 22.08
CA GLY A 36 -2.12 -13.57 21.99
C GLY A 36 -1.73 -14.16 20.62
N ASP A 37 -2.56 -13.95 19.59
CA ASP A 37 -2.23 -14.38 18.24
C ASP A 37 -1.11 -13.49 17.69
N GLY A 38 0.11 -14.02 17.75
CA GLY A 38 1.36 -13.36 17.38
C GLY A 38 1.55 -13.11 15.87
N ASN A 39 0.48 -13.07 15.07
CA ASN A 39 0.51 -12.58 13.71
C ASN A 39 0.38 -11.04 13.73
N GLY A 40 1.41 -10.41 14.33
CA GLY A 40 1.48 -8.96 14.43
C GLY A 40 1.47 -8.28 13.06
N SER A 41 0.76 -7.16 12.96
CA SER A 41 0.98 -6.21 11.89
C SER A 41 2.13 -5.29 12.31
N TYR A 42 3.03 -4.98 11.35
CA TYR A 42 4.10 -4.01 11.54
C TYR A 42 3.72 -2.69 10.88
N GLY A 43 4.11 -1.59 11.50
CA GLY A 43 4.01 -0.26 10.89
C GLY A 43 5.32 0.10 10.18
N LEU A 44 5.22 0.53 8.93
CA LEU A 44 6.38 1.04 8.19
C LEU A 44 7.04 2.21 8.94
N ASN A 45 6.23 3.13 9.49
CA ASN A 45 6.72 4.25 10.28
C ASN A 45 7.57 3.81 11.48
N ASP A 46 7.16 2.77 12.18
CA ASP A 46 7.89 2.22 13.34
C ASP A 46 9.21 1.56 12.93
N ILE A 47 9.21 0.84 11.81
CA ILE A 47 10.43 0.22 11.26
C ILE A 47 11.44 1.30 10.88
N LEU A 48 11.03 2.31 10.13
CA LEU A 48 11.91 3.42 9.71
C LEU A 48 12.47 4.19 10.90
N SER A 49 11.63 4.51 11.88
CA SER A 49 12.03 5.18 13.11
C SER A 49 13.00 4.33 13.93
N SER A 50 12.75 3.02 14.04
CA SER A 50 13.58 2.09 14.82
C SER A 50 14.96 1.91 14.19
N ILE A 51 15.06 1.85 12.88
CA ILE A 51 16.36 1.80 12.18
C ILE A 51 17.16 3.07 12.44
N LYS A 52 16.53 4.23 12.44
CA LYS A 52 17.18 5.50 12.73
C LYS A 52 17.66 5.59 14.18
N LYS A 53 16.84 5.14 15.14
CA LYS A 53 17.25 5.04 16.55
C LYS A 53 18.45 4.10 16.73
N ALA A 54 18.44 2.96 16.04
CA ALA A 54 19.56 2.01 16.07
C ALA A 54 20.85 2.61 15.50
N LYS A 55 20.76 3.41 14.44
CA LYS A 55 21.90 4.16 13.88
C LYS A 55 22.54 5.09 14.90
N GLU A 56 21.71 5.82 15.65
CA GLU A 56 22.12 6.88 16.54
C GLU A 56 22.54 6.41 17.96
N ASN A 57 22.18 5.18 18.35
CA ASN A 57 22.46 4.66 19.69
C ASN A 57 23.75 3.86 19.73
N ASP A 58 24.76 4.35 20.45
CA ASP A 58 26.10 3.74 20.52
C ASP A 58 26.13 2.35 21.17
N LYS A 59 25.12 2.00 21.96
CA LYS A 59 25.01 0.68 22.59
C LYS A 59 24.46 -0.40 21.65
N ILE A 60 23.86 0.00 20.53
CA ILE A 60 23.40 -0.90 19.47
C ILE A 60 24.51 -1.08 18.45
N LYS A 61 25.02 -2.29 18.31
CA LYS A 61 26.20 -2.60 17.51
C LYS A 61 25.88 -2.85 16.04
N GLY A 62 24.66 -3.26 15.74
CA GLY A 62 24.24 -3.53 14.39
C GLY A 62 22.79 -3.97 14.30
N ILE A 63 22.38 -4.33 13.08
CA ILE A 63 21.06 -4.86 12.77
C ILE A 63 21.20 -6.31 12.28
N TYR A 64 20.37 -7.17 12.84
CA TYR A 64 20.17 -8.53 12.38
C TYR A 64 18.81 -8.64 11.69
N ILE A 65 18.82 -8.79 10.38
CA ILE A 65 17.59 -9.01 9.60
C ILE A 65 17.27 -10.49 9.64
N GLN A 66 16.12 -10.81 10.22
CA GLN A 66 15.59 -12.17 10.33
C GLN A 66 14.24 -12.22 9.59
N PRO A 67 14.24 -12.33 8.25
CA PRO A 67 13.00 -12.34 7.49
C PRO A 67 12.35 -13.70 7.50
N SER A 68 11.03 -13.70 7.48
CA SER A 68 10.19 -14.85 7.21
C SER A 68 9.26 -14.52 6.04
N TYR A 69 7.95 -14.63 6.20
CA TYR A 69 7.00 -14.18 5.20
C TYR A 69 6.39 -12.84 5.64
N LEU A 70 6.57 -11.82 4.83
CA LEU A 70 5.98 -10.49 5.04
C LEU A 70 5.13 -10.12 3.82
N ALA A 71 3.84 -9.92 4.04
CA ALA A 71 2.94 -9.40 3.00
C ALA A 71 3.14 -7.89 2.88
N THR A 72 3.67 -7.46 1.75
CA THR A 72 3.99 -6.06 1.46
C THR A 72 4.24 -5.86 -0.03
N SER A 73 4.43 -4.62 -0.44
CA SER A 73 4.79 -4.24 -1.81
C SER A 73 6.24 -3.74 -1.89
N PHE A 74 6.78 -3.69 -3.10
CA PHE A 74 8.18 -3.32 -3.32
C PHE A 74 8.49 -1.87 -2.94
N ALA A 75 7.56 -0.94 -3.06
CA ALA A 75 7.78 0.45 -2.64
C ALA A 75 8.03 0.55 -1.13
N SER A 76 7.27 -0.15 -0.31
CA SER A 76 7.52 -0.24 1.14
C SER A 76 8.87 -0.88 1.44
N LEU A 77 9.23 -1.94 0.73
CA LEU A 77 10.55 -2.58 0.86
C LEU A 77 11.68 -1.65 0.44
N GLU A 78 11.51 -0.85 -0.60
CA GLU A 78 12.49 0.16 -1.01
C GLU A 78 12.73 1.18 0.11
N GLU A 79 11.69 1.67 0.78
CA GLU A 79 11.85 2.63 1.87
C GLU A 79 12.61 2.02 3.06
N ILE A 80 12.30 0.77 3.44
CA ILE A 80 13.06 0.06 4.49
C ILE A 80 14.50 -0.16 4.04
N ARG A 81 14.71 -0.59 2.81
CA ARG A 81 16.03 -0.82 2.23
C ARG A 81 16.87 0.44 2.20
N ASN A 82 16.29 1.58 1.82
CA ASN A 82 16.96 2.87 1.84
C ASN A 82 17.32 3.32 3.25
N ALA A 83 16.47 3.05 4.24
CA ALA A 83 16.77 3.31 5.64
C ALA A 83 17.92 2.45 6.16
N LEU A 84 17.99 1.18 5.74
CA LEU A 84 19.11 0.28 6.05
C LEU A 84 20.40 0.73 5.36
N GLN A 85 20.32 1.22 4.13
CA GLN A 85 21.46 1.80 3.42
C GLN A 85 22.03 3.03 4.15
N ASP A 86 21.15 3.91 4.63
CA ASP A 86 21.52 5.06 5.48
C ASP A 86 22.14 4.60 6.80
N PHE A 87 21.61 3.56 7.42
CA PHE A 87 22.19 2.97 8.63
C PHE A 87 23.65 2.55 8.45
N LYS A 88 24.03 2.05 7.26
CA LYS A 88 25.42 1.62 6.96
C LYS A 88 26.43 2.75 7.06
N GLU A 89 26.00 4.01 6.92
CA GLU A 89 26.88 5.18 7.12
C GLU A 89 27.42 5.29 8.55
N SER A 90 26.78 4.65 9.53
CA SER A 90 27.27 4.56 10.90
C SER A 90 28.51 3.66 11.07
N GLY A 91 28.83 2.83 10.08
CA GLY A 91 29.86 1.80 10.16
C GLY A 91 29.45 0.55 10.96
N LYS A 92 28.25 0.52 11.50
CA LYS A 92 27.70 -0.65 12.22
C LYS A 92 27.32 -1.75 11.23
N PHE A 93 27.32 -3.00 11.67
CA PHE A 93 27.04 -4.14 10.81
C PHE A 93 25.53 -4.28 10.50
N ILE A 94 25.24 -4.81 9.32
CA ILE A 94 23.96 -5.39 8.96
C ILE A 94 24.22 -6.82 8.47
N VAL A 95 23.61 -7.79 9.12
CA VAL A 95 23.65 -9.19 8.69
C VAL A 95 22.25 -9.74 8.56
N ALA A 96 22.02 -10.61 7.59
CA ALA A 96 20.75 -11.27 7.37
C ALA A 96 20.90 -12.79 7.45
N TYR A 97 19.94 -13.44 8.06
CA TYR A 97 19.85 -14.89 8.11
C TYR A 97 18.41 -15.34 7.95
N ALA A 98 18.19 -16.32 7.11
CA ALA A 98 16.88 -16.95 6.96
C ALA A 98 17.01 -18.43 6.58
N ASP A 99 15.96 -19.19 6.94
CA ASP A 99 15.75 -20.54 6.39
C ASP A 99 15.26 -20.45 4.95
N GLN A 100 14.38 -19.51 4.69
CA GLN A 100 13.84 -19.22 3.36
C GLN A 100 13.75 -17.72 3.14
N TYR A 101 14.31 -17.26 2.03
CA TYR A 101 14.12 -15.89 1.55
C TYR A 101 13.06 -15.88 0.46
N THR A 102 11.88 -15.30 0.71
CA THR A 102 11.00 -14.90 -0.39
C THR A 102 11.71 -13.85 -1.26
N GLN A 103 11.32 -13.67 -2.50
CA GLN A 103 12.00 -12.72 -3.40
C GLN A 103 12.00 -11.29 -2.82
N GLY A 104 10.88 -10.84 -2.23
CA GLY A 104 10.81 -9.53 -1.57
C GLY A 104 11.74 -9.44 -0.36
N MET A 105 11.82 -10.48 0.45
CA MET A 105 12.71 -10.51 1.62
C MET A 105 14.18 -10.61 1.19
N TYR A 106 14.49 -11.34 0.12
CA TYR A 106 15.83 -11.34 -0.45
C TYR A 106 16.22 -9.95 -0.98
N TYR A 107 15.32 -9.29 -1.68
CA TYR A 107 15.53 -7.92 -2.13
C TYR A 107 15.91 -7.00 -0.97
N LEU A 108 15.16 -7.07 0.13
CA LEU A 108 15.48 -6.30 1.33
C LEU A 108 16.82 -6.72 1.96
N ALA A 109 17.03 -8.02 2.15
CA ALA A 109 18.22 -8.56 2.79
C ALA A 109 19.50 -8.34 1.96
N SER A 110 19.39 -8.15 0.66
CA SER A 110 20.53 -7.94 -0.25
C SER A 110 21.36 -6.70 0.07
N VAL A 111 20.83 -5.77 0.87
CA VAL A 111 21.57 -4.61 1.36
C VAL A 111 22.57 -4.95 2.47
N ALA A 112 22.41 -6.11 3.12
CA ALA A 112 23.26 -6.53 4.24
C ALA A 112 24.73 -6.73 3.85
N ASP A 113 25.62 -6.55 4.81
CA ASP A 113 27.05 -6.84 4.64
C ASP A 113 27.29 -8.33 4.40
N LYS A 114 26.48 -9.18 5.03
CA LYS A 114 26.46 -10.63 4.85
C LYS A 114 25.02 -11.13 4.73
N VAL A 115 24.75 -11.87 3.66
CA VAL A 115 23.52 -12.64 3.48
C VAL A 115 23.84 -14.10 3.75
N ILE A 116 23.22 -14.65 4.79
CA ILE A 116 23.52 -15.99 5.30
C ILE A 116 22.26 -16.84 5.18
N ILE A 117 22.42 -18.09 4.82
CA ILE A 117 21.33 -19.04 4.62
C ILE A 117 21.58 -20.34 5.38
N ASN A 118 20.49 -20.97 5.81
CA ASN A 118 20.53 -22.33 6.37
C ASN A 118 21.02 -23.34 5.31
N PRO A 119 21.77 -24.40 5.68
CA PRO A 119 22.24 -25.41 4.73
C PRO A 119 21.16 -26.08 3.89
N GLN A 120 19.95 -26.15 4.37
CA GLN A 120 18.79 -26.68 3.64
C GLN A 120 17.80 -25.59 3.23
N GLY A 121 18.20 -24.33 3.34
CA GLY A 121 17.40 -23.18 2.98
C GLY A 121 17.35 -22.91 1.49
N ASN A 122 16.48 -21.97 1.10
CA ASN A 122 16.37 -21.53 -0.28
C ASN A 122 16.20 -20.02 -0.41
N ILE A 123 16.51 -19.53 -1.60
CA ILE A 123 16.29 -18.14 -2.02
C ILE A 123 15.35 -18.15 -3.21
N SER A 124 14.23 -17.48 -3.10
CA SER A 124 13.34 -17.25 -4.23
C SER A 124 13.87 -16.09 -5.08
N TRP A 125 14.15 -16.38 -6.34
CA TRP A 125 14.59 -15.40 -7.32
C TRP A 125 14.10 -15.82 -8.70
N HIS A 126 12.94 -15.28 -9.13
CA HIS A 126 12.22 -15.79 -10.30
C HIS A 126 11.54 -14.71 -11.15
N GLY A 127 11.72 -13.43 -10.82
CA GLY A 127 11.04 -12.34 -11.52
C GLY A 127 9.63 -12.09 -11.02
N LEU A 128 8.86 -11.36 -11.80
CA LEU A 128 7.52 -10.91 -11.43
C LEU A 128 6.48 -11.44 -12.41
N ALA A 129 5.34 -11.84 -11.88
CA ALA A 129 4.18 -12.23 -12.66
C ALA A 129 2.92 -11.55 -12.14
N SER A 130 2.00 -11.24 -13.03
CA SER A 130 0.64 -10.79 -12.70
C SER A 130 -0.35 -11.77 -13.32
N GLN A 131 -1.20 -12.33 -12.50
CA GLN A 131 -2.21 -13.31 -12.92
C GLN A 131 -3.59 -12.88 -12.43
N PRO A 132 -4.25 -11.95 -13.13
CA PRO A 132 -5.60 -11.53 -12.76
C PRO A 132 -6.61 -12.65 -12.97
N VAL A 133 -7.66 -12.65 -12.17
CA VAL A 133 -8.80 -13.57 -12.28
C VAL A 133 -9.93 -12.88 -13.03
N PHE A 134 -10.55 -13.60 -13.95
CA PHE A 134 -11.69 -13.13 -14.75
C PHE A 134 -12.94 -13.89 -14.36
N PHE A 135 -14.00 -13.16 -14.02
CA PHE A 135 -15.24 -13.71 -13.46
C PHE A 135 -16.39 -13.77 -14.48
N LYS A 136 -16.18 -13.35 -15.72
CA LYS A 136 -17.27 -13.25 -16.71
C LYS A 136 -18.03 -14.56 -16.85
N ASP A 137 -17.33 -15.68 -17.07
CA ASP A 137 -17.98 -16.97 -17.27
C ASP A 137 -18.71 -17.46 -16.01
N LEU A 138 -18.18 -17.18 -14.82
CA LEU A 138 -18.84 -17.45 -13.55
C LEU A 138 -20.13 -16.64 -13.41
N LEU A 139 -20.07 -15.36 -13.70
CA LEU A 139 -21.22 -14.45 -13.63
C LEU A 139 -22.31 -14.85 -14.64
N ASP A 140 -21.93 -15.22 -15.86
CA ASP A 140 -22.84 -15.74 -16.89
C ASP A 140 -23.57 -17.00 -16.40
N LYS A 141 -22.84 -17.95 -15.79
CA LYS A 141 -23.43 -19.17 -15.21
C LYS A 141 -24.42 -18.88 -14.09
N LEU A 142 -24.14 -17.84 -13.30
CA LEU A 142 -25.02 -17.40 -12.20
C LEU A 142 -26.20 -16.57 -12.69
N GLY A 143 -26.19 -16.10 -13.94
CA GLY A 143 -27.22 -15.21 -14.46
C GLY A 143 -27.06 -13.76 -13.99
N ILE A 144 -25.83 -13.33 -13.75
CA ILE A 144 -25.49 -11.96 -13.37
C ILE A 144 -24.86 -11.25 -14.57
N ASP A 145 -25.46 -10.15 -15.01
CA ASP A 145 -24.93 -9.29 -16.07
C ASP A 145 -24.33 -8.03 -15.45
N VAL A 146 -23.19 -7.58 -15.98
CA VAL A 146 -22.55 -6.34 -15.55
C VAL A 146 -22.50 -5.37 -16.73
N GLN A 147 -23.18 -4.23 -16.57
CA GLN A 147 -23.08 -3.11 -17.52
C GLN A 147 -21.93 -2.20 -17.09
N VAL A 148 -21.03 -1.91 -18.01
CA VAL A 148 -19.81 -1.14 -17.79
C VAL A 148 -19.86 0.18 -18.53
N PHE A 149 -19.46 1.23 -17.84
CA PHE A 149 -19.36 2.59 -18.36
C PHE A 149 -17.99 3.12 -17.99
N LYS A 150 -17.15 3.42 -18.98
CA LYS A 150 -15.78 3.86 -18.70
C LYS A 150 -15.30 4.90 -19.68
N VAL A 151 -14.30 5.65 -19.27
CA VAL A 151 -13.45 6.48 -20.14
C VAL A 151 -11.99 6.11 -19.87
N GLY A 152 -11.28 5.83 -20.95
CA GLY A 152 -9.87 5.50 -20.91
C GLY A 152 -9.58 4.09 -21.40
N THR A 153 -8.72 4.01 -22.41
CA THR A 153 -8.30 2.76 -23.07
C THR A 153 -7.65 1.78 -22.08
N TYR A 154 -6.94 2.31 -21.07
CA TYR A 154 -6.20 1.54 -20.06
C TYR A 154 -6.97 1.38 -18.74
N LYS A 155 -8.21 1.87 -18.64
CA LYS A 155 -9.01 1.73 -17.41
C LYS A 155 -9.57 0.31 -17.30
N SER A 156 -8.77 -0.60 -16.82
CA SER A 156 -8.98 -2.05 -16.89
C SER A 156 -9.62 -2.66 -15.63
N ALA A 157 -9.99 -1.85 -14.64
CA ALA A 157 -10.63 -2.32 -13.40
C ALA A 157 -11.91 -3.13 -13.64
N VAL A 158 -12.60 -2.87 -14.74
CA VAL A 158 -13.86 -3.53 -15.12
C VAL A 158 -13.67 -4.82 -15.91
N GLU A 159 -12.50 -5.06 -16.49
CA GLU A 159 -12.24 -6.21 -17.37
C GLU A 159 -12.51 -7.57 -16.70
N PRO A 160 -12.17 -7.79 -15.42
CA PRO A 160 -12.46 -9.06 -14.75
C PRO A 160 -13.93 -9.47 -14.78
N PHE A 161 -14.85 -8.51 -14.93
CA PHE A 161 -16.29 -8.76 -14.90
C PHE A 161 -16.92 -8.92 -16.30
N ILE A 162 -16.21 -8.50 -17.35
CA ILE A 162 -16.76 -8.45 -18.72
C ILE A 162 -15.90 -9.16 -19.76
N ALA A 163 -14.74 -9.66 -19.38
CA ALA A 163 -13.80 -10.34 -20.26
C ALA A 163 -13.30 -11.65 -19.64
N THR A 164 -12.66 -12.48 -20.46
CA THR A 164 -12.03 -13.74 -20.05
C THR A 164 -10.50 -13.66 -20.08
N GLU A 165 -9.96 -12.58 -20.60
CA GLU A 165 -8.52 -12.29 -20.67
C GLU A 165 -8.27 -10.79 -20.69
N MET A 166 -7.04 -10.38 -20.45
CA MET A 166 -6.63 -9.00 -20.53
C MET A 166 -6.78 -8.46 -21.97
N SER A 167 -7.27 -7.21 -22.10
CA SER A 167 -7.21 -6.49 -23.37
C SER A 167 -5.75 -6.25 -23.79
N PRO A 168 -5.48 -5.99 -25.09
CA PRO A 168 -4.14 -5.62 -25.55
C PRO A 168 -3.56 -4.42 -24.79
N ALA A 169 -4.37 -3.38 -24.54
CA ALA A 169 -3.95 -2.19 -23.79
C ALA A 169 -3.58 -2.53 -22.34
N ASN A 170 -4.40 -3.34 -21.67
CA ASN A 170 -4.11 -3.77 -20.30
C ASN A 170 -2.85 -4.63 -20.24
N ARG A 171 -2.68 -5.55 -21.16
CA ARG A 171 -1.47 -6.37 -21.26
C ARG A 171 -0.22 -5.51 -21.47
N GLU A 172 -0.31 -4.51 -22.32
CA GLU A 172 0.77 -3.54 -22.55
C GLU A 172 1.16 -2.83 -21.24
N GLN A 173 0.20 -2.21 -20.53
CA GLN A 173 0.52 -1.46 -19.33
C GLN A 173 1.08 -2.35 -18.21
N VAL A 174 0.51 -3.55 -18.02
CA VAL A 174 1.00 -4.52 -17.02
C VAL A 174 2.43 -4.94 -17.35
N THR A 175 2.71 -5.26 -18.62
CA THR A 175 4.06 -5.61 -19.07
C THR A 175 5.04 -4.48 -18.78
N VAL A 176 4.69 -3.26 -19.11
CA VAL A 176 5.56 -2.08 -18.94
C VAL A 176 5.83 -1.82 -17.46
N PHE A 177 4.84 -1.80 -16.59
CA PHE A 177 5.10 -1.50 -15.19
C PHE A 177 5.76 -2.68 -14.45
N LEU A 178 5.47 -3.94 -14.79
CA LEU A 178 6.19 -5.08 -14.21
C LEU A 178 7.67 -5.04 -14.55
N ASN A 179 8.02 -4.74 -15.80
CA ASN A 179 9.42 -4.60 -16.21
C ASN A 179 10.10 -3.41 -15.53
N SER A 180 9.41 -2.30 -15.33
CA SER A 180 9.94 -1.16 -14.58
C SER A 180 10.28 -1.54 -13.13
N ILE A 181 9.38 -2.25 -12.45
CA ILE A 181 9.61 -2.74 -11.08
C ILE A 181 10.78 -3.74 -11.06
N TRP A 182 10.77 -4.71 -11.97
CA TRP A 182 11.82 -5.72 -12.05
C TRP A 182 13.20 -5.11 -12.31
N ASN A 183 13.28 -4.17 -13.23
CA ASN A 183 14.53 -3.44 -13.50
C ASN A 183 15.05 -2.68 -12.27
N GLN A 184 14.16 -2.10 -11.46
CA GLN A 184 14.56 -1.44 -10.22
C GLN A 184 15.15 -2.45 -9.22
N LEU A 185 14.54 -3.62 -9.08
CA LEU A 185 15.07 -4.69 -8.24
C LEU A 185 16.44 -5.17 -8.72
N LEU A 186 16.60 -5.36 -10.03
CA LEU A 186 17.87 -5.74 -10.64
C LEU A 186 18.95 -4.69 -10.39
N ASP A 187 18.65 -3.41 -10.55
CA ASP A 187 19.58 -2.32 -10.30
C ASP A 187 20.07 -2.33 -8.86
N ASP A 188 19.16 -2.40 -7.91
CA ASP A 188 19.48 -2.35 -6.49
C ASP A 188 20.31 -3.57 -6.03
N VAL A 189 19.89 -4.77 -6.42
CA VAL A 189 20.59 -6.01 -6.06
C VAL A 189 21.93 -6.12 -6.76
N SER A 190 22.03 -5.68 -8.01
CA SER A 190 23.28 -5.64 -8.76
C SER A 190 24.35 -4.83 -8.03
N VAL A 191 24.00 -3.65 -7.55
CA VAL A 191 24.90 -2.77 -6.80
C VAL A 191 25.29 -3.40 -5.47
N SER A 192 24.32 -3.87 -4.69
CA SER A 192 24.56 -4.40 -3.34
C SER A 192 25.33 -5.71 -3.33
N ARG A 193 25.07 -6.58 -4.29
CA ARG A 193 25.67 -7.91 -4.36
C ARG A 193 26.86 -8.00 -5.31
N ASN A 194 27.15 -6.92 -6.04
CA ASN A 194 28.19 -6.89 -7.06
C ASN A 194 28.02 -8.02 -8.10
N ILE A 195 26.80 -8.18 -8.57
CA ILE A 195 26.42 -9.14 -9.61
C ILE A 195 25.86 -8.34 -10.79
N SER A 196 26.24 -8.69 -12.03
CA SER A 196 25.69 -8.00 -13.19
C SER A 196 24.19 -8.18 -13.31
N LYS A 197 23.49 -7.18 -13.80
CA LYS A 197 22.04 -7.24 -14.07
C LYS A 197 21.69 -8.39 -15.00
N ASP A 198 22.50 -8.63 -16.03
CA ASP A 198 22.28 -9.72 -16.98
C ASP A 198 22.38 -11.09 -16.29
N SER A 199 23.36 -11.28 -15.38
CA SER A 199 23.47 -12.50 -14.58
C SER A 199 22.28 -12.68 -13.65
N LEU A 200 21.87 -11.64 -12.94
CA LEU A 200 20.71 -11.68 -12.05
C LEU A 200 19.43 -12.02 -12.82
N ASN A 201 19.25 -11.43 -13.99
CA ASN A 201 18.08 -11.73 -14.82
C ASN A 201 18.12 -13.16 -15.36
N ALA A 202 19.29 -13.66 -15.74
CA ALA A 202 19.47 -15.04 -16.17
C ALA A 202 19.18 -16.04 -15.03
N TYR A 203 19.59 -15.73 -13.80
CA TYR A 203 19.29 -16.58 -12.63
C TYR A 203 17.79 -16.72 -12.39
N ALA A 204 17.02 -15.68 -12.65
CA ALA A 204 15.56 -15.73 -12.50
C ALA A 204 14.87 -16.77 -13.40
N ASP A 205 15.52 -17.18 -14.48
CA ASP A 205 15.03 -18.22 -15.41
C ASP A 205 15.53 -19.64 -15.08
N GLN A 206 16.22 -19.84 -13.95
CA GLN A 206 16.94 -21.08 -13.65
C GLN A 206 16.39 -21.86 -12.44
N CYS A 207 15.12 -21.67 -12.08
CA CYS A 207 14.52 -22.36 -10.93
C CYS A 207 15.34 -22.19 -9.63
N MET A 208 15.82 -21.01 -9.35
CA MET A 208 16.68 -20.71 -8.18
C MET A 208 16.04 -21.17 -6.86
N ASP A 209 14.72 -21.13 -6.76
CA ASP A 209 13.96 -21.55 -5.59
C ASP A 209 14.20 -23.02 -5.17
N LEU A 210 14.71 -23.83 -6.10
CA LEU A 210 14.95 -25.27 -5.92
C LEU A 210 16.43 -25.65 -5.90
N CYS A 211 17.32 -24.68 -5.84
CA CYS A 211 18.76 -24.92 -5.79
C CYS A 211 19.22 -25.35 -4.38
N GLN A 212 20.40 -25.93 -4.32
CA GLN A 212 21.10 -26.20 -3.07
C GLN A 212 21.77 -24.94 -2.54
N ALA A 213 22.02 -24.86 -1.23
CA ALA A 213 22.60 -23.68 -0.61
C ALA A 213 23.96 -23.26 -1.23
N GLU A 214 24.77 -24.22 -1.63
CA GLU A 214 26.07 -23.98 -2.27
C GLU A 214 25.95 -23.27 -3.63
N GLU A 215 24.87 -23.48 -4.35
CA GLU A 215 24.60 -22.78 -5.61
C GLU A 215 24.40 -21.28 -5.38
N TYR A 216 23.75 -20.89 -4.30
CA TYR A 216 23.57 -19.48 -3.95
C TYR A 216 24.91 -18.80 -3.62
N ILE A 217 25.85 -19.51 -3.01
CA ILE A 217 27.21 -19.03 -2.77
C ILE A 217 27.93 -18.83 -4.12
N LYS A 218 27.88 -19.81 -5.01
CA LYS A 218 28.50 -19.71 -6.33
C LYS A 218 27.97 -18.57 -7.17
N CYS A 219 26.66 -18.35 -7.12
CA CYS A 219 25.99 -17.25 -7.83
C CYS A 219 26.25 -15.88 -7.19
N GLY A 220 26.76 -15.82 -5.97
CA GLY A 220 26.94 -14.59 -5.23
C GLY A 220 25.67 -14.06 -4.56
N LEU A 221 24.58 -14.82 -4.59
CA LEU A 221 23.33 -14.44 -3.91
C LEU A 221 23.41 -14.54 -2.40
N ALA A 222 24.22 -15.46 -1.88
CA ALA A 222 24.53 -15.59 -0.45
C ALA A 222 26.02 -15.60 -0.21
N ASP A 223 26.44 -15.26 1.02
CA ASP A 223 27.86 -15.18 1.42
C ASP A 223 28.30 -16.38 2.25
N SER A 224 27.41 -16.95 3.06
CA SER A 224 27.74 -18.05 3.97
C SER A 224 26.53 -18.95 4.19
N VAL A 225 26.84 -20.19 4.55
CA VAL A 225 25.85 -21.21 4.93
C VAL A 225 26.11 -21.58 6.39
N LEU A 226 25.15 -21.28 7.26
CA LEU A 226 25.24 -21.53 8.70
C LEU A 226 23.95 -22.18 9.23
N TYR A 227 24.09 -23.05 10.20
CA TYR A 227 22.97 -23.43 11.07
C TYR A 227 22.62 -22.31 12.04
N LYS A 228 21.43 -22.34 12.63
CA LYS A 228 20.95 -21.30 13.54
C LYS A 228 21.86 -21.07 14.74
N ASP A 229 22.39 -22.13 15.34
CA ASP A 229 23.34 -22.06 16.45
C ASP A 229 24.65 -21.39 16.06
N GLU A 230 25.15 -21.69 14.86
CA GLU A 230 26.34 -21.04 14.30
C GLU A 230 26.08 -19.54 14.02
N MET A 231 24.88 -19.20 13.54
CA MET A 231 24.49 -17.80 13.33
C MET A 231 24.44 -17.03 14.66
N ILE A 232 23.92 -17.64 15.72
CA ILE A 232 23.90 -17.02 17.04
C ILE A 232 25.33 -16.79 17.55
N ALA A 233 26.23 -17.77 17.38
CA ALA A 233 27.64 -17.63 17.73
C ALA A 233 28.30 -16.49 16.95
N TYR A 234 28.00 -16.36 15.66
CA TYR A 234 28.49 -15.26 14.82
C TYR A 234 28.01 -13.89 15.31
N LEU A 235 26.73 -13.78 15.67
CA LEU A 235 26.17 -12.55 16.24
C LEU A 235 26.83 -12.16 17.57
N LYS A 236 27.15 -13.14 18.43
CA LYS A 236 27.90 -12.88 19.67
C LYS A 236 29.30 -12.31 19.38
N GLN A 237 30.00 -12.82 18.38
CA GLN A 237 31.28 -12.24 17.96
C GLN A 237 31.13 -10.80 17.47
N LEU A 238 30.14 -10.53 16.61
CA LEU A 238 29.90 -9.19 16.06
C LEU A 238 29.52 -8.16 17.13
N THR A 239 28.81 -8.57 18.17
CA THR A 239 28.36 -7.70 19.26
C THR A 239 29.33 -7.60 20.43
N GLY A 240 30.39 -8.41 20.46
CA GLY A 240 31.32 -8.48 21.58
C GLY A 240 30.77 -9.23 22.80
N ARG A 241 29.76 -10.07 22.64
CA ARG A 241 29.25 -10.95 23.69
C ARG A 241 30.12 -12.19 23.80
N LYS A 242 30.28 -12.71 25.00
CA LYS A 242 30.99 -13.97 25.22
C LYS A 242 30.12 -15.17 24.85
N GLU A 243 30.74 -16.30 24.57
CA GLU A 243 30.04 -17.52 24.15
C GLU A 243 28.99 -18.00 25.20
N ASP A 244 29.29 -17.87 26.50
CA ASP A 244 28.43 -18.22 27.60
C ASP A 244 27.36 -17.17 27.97
N GLN A 245 27.37 -16.02 27.29
CA GLN A 245 26.41 -14.94 27.47
C GLN A 245 25.32 -15.00 26.38
N SER A 246 24.09 -14.64 26.74
CA SER A 246 23.04 -14.45 25.74
C SER A 246 23.21 -13.15 24.97
N LEU A 247 22.65 -13.09 23.77
CA LEU A 247 22.56 -11.85 23.00
C LEU A 247 21.68 -10.83 23.72
N ASN A 248 22.07 -9.56 23.68
CA ASN A 248 21.20 -8.45 24.07
C ASN A 248 20.38 -8.03 22.86
N SER A 249 19.31 -8.76 22.62
CA SER A 249 18.43 -8.54 21.46
C SER A 249 17.37 -7.49 21.76
N LEU A 250 17.18 -6.55 20.83
CA LEU A 250 16.09 -5.59 20.81
C LEU A 250 15.23 -5.90 19.61
N PHE A 251 13.96 -6.17 19.84
CA PHE A 251 12.97 -6.36 18.77
C PHE A 251 12.25 -5.06 18.47
N LEU A 252 11.38 -5.05 17.47
CA LEU A 252 10.67 -3.84 17.08
C LEU A 252 9.82 -3.29 18.24
N GLU A 253 9.17 -4.16 19.02
CA GLU A 253 8.39 -3.78 20.20
C GLU A 253 9.23 -3.02 21.23
N ASP A 254 10.49 -3.43 21.40
CA ASP A 254 11.43 -2.75 22.27
C ASP A 254 11.87 -1.41 21.69
N MET A 255 12.22 -1.40 20.42
CA MET A 255 12.73 -0.21 19.73
C MET A 255 11.72 0.93 19.65
N ILE A 256 10.44 0.64 19.57
CA ILE A 256 9.37 1.65 19.60
C ILE A 256 9.47 2.50 20.86
N ASN A 257 9.82 1.88 21.99
CA ASN A 257 9.93 2.53 23.30
C ASN A 257 11.35 3.00 23.66
N VAL A 258 12.30 2.85 22.76
CA VAL A 258 13.63 3.44 22.90
C VAL A 258 13.55 4.94 22.66
N LYS A 259 14.17 5.72 23.51
CA LYS A 259 14.20 7.16 23.39
C LYS A 259 15.04 7.62 22.20
N LYS A 260 14.52 8.59 21.45
CA LYS A 260 15.28 9.24 20.38
C LYS A 260 16.49 9.98 20.95
N ASN A 261 17.63 9.90 20.29
CA ASN A 261 18.86 10.59 20.67
C ASN A 261 18.87 12.05 20.17
N VAL A 262 17.76 12.74 20.37
CA VAL A 262 17.61 14.16 20.04
C VAL A 262 16.87 14.86 21.18
N PRO A 263 17.19 16.13 21.49
CA PRO A 263 16.44 16.89 22.48
C PRO A 263 14.96 16.98 22.09
N LYS A 264 14.09 16.95 23.09
CA LYS A 264 12.65 17.17 22.86
C LYS A 264 12.44 18.58 22.30
N ASP A 265 11.72 18.65 21.18
CA ASP A 265 11.35 19.94 20.59
C ASP A 265 10.47 20.75 21.54
N LYS A 266 10.80 22.03 21.70
CA LYS A 266 10.08 23.01 22.54
C LYS A 266 9.49 24.14 21.74
N SER A 267 9.62 24.13 20.41
CA SER A 267 9.17 25.24 19.54
C SER A 267 7.65 25.35 19.47
N GLY A 268 6.94 24.23 19.70
CA GLY A 268 5.49 24.10 19.45
C GLY A 268 5.12 23.98 17.98
N ASN A 269 6.08 24.01 17.06
CA ASN A 269 5.84 23.81 15.65
C ASN A 269 5.52 22.35 15.34
N VAL A 270 4.53 22.12 14.52
CA VAL A 270 4.09 20.78 14.09
C VAL A 270 4.19 20.66 12.58
N VAL A 271 4.80 19.60 12.12
CA VAL A 271 4.63 19.07 10.76
C VAL A 271 3.69 17.87 10.87
N ALA A 272 2.51 17.99 10.29
CA ALA A 272 1.50 16.94 10.34
C ALA A 272 1.74 15.92 9.21
N VAL A 273 1.64 14.62 9.54
CA VAL A 273 1.57 13.56 8.55
C VAL A 273 0.15 13.00 8.56
N TYR A 274 -0.55 13.16 7.45
CA TYR A 274 -1.87 12.55 7.28
C TYR A 274 -1.77 11.28 6.45
N TYR A 275 -2.09 10.15 7.06
CA TYR A 275 -2.08 8.85 6.39
C TYR A 275 -3.41 8.62 5.69
N ALA A 276 -3.40 8.71 4.37
CA ALA A 276 -4.53 8.42 3.49
C ALA A 276 -4.29 7.02 2.87
N SER A 277 -4.72 5.99 3.57
CA SER A 277 -4.46 4.60 3.22
C SER A 277 -5.75 3.82 2.96
N GLY A 278 -5.74 3.00 1.92
CA GLY A 278 -6.85 2.16 1.53
C GLY A 278 -7.78 2.76 0.49
N GLU A 279 -8.91 2.11 0.28
CA GLU A 279 -9.93 2.55 -0.67
C GLU A 279 -10.60 3.86 -0.21
N ILE A 280 -10.88 4.74 -1.15
CA ILE A 280 -11.57 6.01 -0.89
C ILE A 280 -13.08 5.76 -0.92
N LEU A 281 -13.75 6.01 0.20
CA LEU A 281 -15.19 5.90 0.37
C LEU A 281 -15.80 7.27 0.64
N ASP A 282 -17.08 7.44 0.29
CA ASP A 282 -17.81 8.67 0.61
C ASP A 282 -17.90 8.86 2.14
N ALA A 283 -18.24 7.78 2.84
CA ALA A 283 -18.14 7.65 4.28
C ALA A 283 -17.86 6.19 4.64
N ALA A 284 -16.98 5.95 5.60
CA ALA A 284 -16.74 4.60 6.09
C ALA A 284 -17.97 4.09 6.87
N SER A 285 -18.32 2.82 6.64
CA SER A 285 -19.31 2.17 7.51
C SER A 285 -18.68 1.92 8.89
N SER A 286 -19.45 2.05 9.96
CA SER A 286 -19.02 1.74 11.34
C SER A 286 -18.56 0.28 11.53
N ASN A 287 -18.71 -0.53 10.49
CA ASN A 287 -18.43 -1.96 10.47
C ASN A 287 -17.19 -2.33 9.64
N SER A 288 -16.44 -1.37 9.09
CA SER A 288 -15.22 -1.68 8.32
C SER A 288 -14.10 -2.17 9.24
N THR A 289 -13.52 -3.35 8.93
CA THR A 289 -12.31 -3.88 9.58
C THR A 289 -11.05 -3.53 8.80
N GLU A 290 -11.21 -3.13 7.55
CA GLU A 290 -10.12 -2.73 6.68
C GLU A 290 -9.83 -1.24 6.85
N GLU A 291 -8.57 -0.86 6.65
CA GLU A 291 -8.18 0.53 6.60
C GLU A 291 -8.72 1.15 5.30
N VAL A 292 -9.51 2.20 5.45
CA VAL A 292 -10.12 2.93 4.33
C VAL A 292 -9.95 4.42 4.54
N ILE A 293 -10.04 5.17 3.45
CA ILE A 293 -10.11 6.63 3.49
C ILE A 293 -11.59 7.02 3.55
N ASP A 294 -12.03 7.47 4.73
CA ASP A 294 -13.36 8.05 4.91
C ASP A 294 -13.33 9.50 4.40
N GLY A 295 -13.99 9.77 3.28
CA GLY A 295 -13.98 11.08 2.64
C GLY A 295 -14.52 12.19 3.52
N GLN A 296 -15.58 11.94 4.29
CA GLN A 296 -16.13 12.94 5.21
C GLN A 296 -15.20 13.24 6.38
N LYS A 297 -14.57 12.20 6.94
CA LYS A 297 -13.60 12.37 8.03
C LYS A 297 -12.36 13.11 7.55
N MET A 298 -11.78 12.71 6.42
CA MET A 298 -10.57 13.33 5.89
C MET A 298 -10.78 14.81 5.55
N THR A 299 -11.91 15.18 4.98
CA THR A 299 -12.21 16.58 4.70
C THR A 299 -12.30 17.41 5.97
N ARG A 300 -12.92 16.89 7.03
CA ARG A 300 -12.95 17.56 8.34
C ARG A 300 -11.57 17.69 8.96
N ASP A 301 -10.77 16.63 8.89
CA ASP A 301 -9.41 16.62 9.45
C ASP A 301 -8.51 17.63 8.73
N LEU A 302 -8.56 17.69 7.41
CA LEU A 302 -7.79 18.66 6.62
C LEU A 302 -8.18 20.11 6.95
N ARG A 303 -9.46 20.40 7.19
CA ARG A 303 -9.90 21.73 7.64
C ARG A 303 -9.30 22.07 9.00
N ARG A 304 -9.29 21.13 9.96
CA ARG A 304 -8.68 21.33 11.27
C ARG A 304 -7.19 21.61 11.16
N LEU A 305 -6.46 20.85 10.33
CA LEU A 305 -5.05 21.08 10.07
C LEU A 305 -4.80 22.46 9.45
N ARG A 306 -5.68 22.89 8.56
CA ARG A 306 -5.61 24.24 7.96
C ARG A 306 -5.74 25.33 9.01
N ASP A 307 -6.65 25.19 9.95
CA ASP A 307 -7.00 26.20 10.93
C ASP A 307 -6.11 26.14 12.18
N ASP A 308 -5.35 25.08 12.41
CA ASP A 308 -4.42 24.94 13.52
C ASP A 308 -3.12 25.73 13.28
N ASN A 309 -2.93 26.80 14.04
CA ASN A 309 -1.77 27.69 13.91
C ASN A 309 -0.43 27.01 14.26
N ASN A 310 -0.43 25.93 15.00
CA ASN A 310 0.78 25.18 15.34
C ASN A 310 1.24 24.28 14.19
N VAL A 311 0.33 23.86 13.32
CA VAL A 311 0.65 23.07 12.12
C VAL A 311 1.26 23.98 11.07
N LYS A 312 2.53 23.79 10.75
CA LYS A 312 3.29 24.63 9.82
C LYS A 312 3.33 24.07 8.41
N ALA A 313 3.23 22.77 8.27
CA ALA A 313 3.18 22.06 6.99
C ALA A 313 2.45 20.73 7.15
N VAL A 314 1.95 20.20 6.06
CA VAL A 314 1.26 18.91 6.02
C VAL A 314 1.90 18.00 4.96
N VAL A 315 2.25 16.79 5.36
CA VAL A 315 2.61 15.71 4.45
C VAL A 315 1.40 14.79 4.33
N LEU A 316 0.87 14.65 3.11
CA LEU A 316 -0.12 13.62 2.80
C LEU A 316 0.61 12.34 2.39
N ARG A 317 0.60 11.35 3.25
CA ARG A 317 1.09 10.02 2.93
C ARG A 317 -0.04 9.23 2.29
N VAL A 318 0.01 9.06 0.97
CA VAL A 318 -1.04 8.41 0.18
C VAL A 318 -0.62 6.99 -0.15
N ASN A 319 -1.41 6.02 0.28
CA ASN A 319 -1.27 4.62 -0.08
C ASN A 319 -2.66 4.07 -0.45
N SER A 320 -3.13 4.41 -1.65
CA SER A 320 -4.51 4.18 -2.08
C SER A 320 -4.60 3.79 -3.56
N PRO A 321 -5.38 2.75 -3.87
CA PRO A 321 -5.70 2.39 -5.26
C PRO A 321 -6.76 3.31 -5.89
N GLY A 322 -7.32 4.24 -5.12
CA GLY A 322 -8.45 5.08 -5.48
C GLY A 322 -9.75 4.63 -4.84
N GLY A 323 -10.85 4.96 -5.45
CA GLY A 323 -12.20 4.63 -4.98
C GLY A 323 -13.23 5.62 -5.50
N SER A 324 -14.08 6.14 -4.61
CA SER A 324 -15.15 7.08 -4.96
C SER A 324 -14.62 8.35 -5.65
N ALA A 325 -15.11 8.62 -6.85
CA ALA A 325 -14.80 9.84 -7.57
C ALA A 325 -15.33 11.09 -6.84
N TYR A 326 -16.52 10.99 -6.25
CA TYR A 326 -17.11 12.08 -5.47
C TYR A 326 -16.25 12.43 -4.25
N ALA A 327 -15.90 11.45 -3.44
CA ALA A 327 -15.07 11.68 -2.26
C ALA A 327 -13.69 12.22 -2.64
N SER A 328 -13.10 11.74 -3.72
CA SER A 328 -11.81 12.22 -4.22
C SER A 328 -11.86 13.71 -4.57
N GLU A 329 -12.92 14.19 -5.22
CA GLU A 329 -13.13 15.61 -5.51
C GLU A 329 -13.28 16.44 -4.22
N GLN A 330 -14.02 15.95 -3.23
CA GLN A 330 -14.19 16.64 -1.96
C GLN A 330 -12.86 16.78 -1.22
N ILE A 331 -12.06 15.73 -1.18
CA ILE A 331 -10.73 15.73 -0.57
C ILE A 331 -9.79 16.66 -1.36
N TRP A 332 -9.80 16.58 -2.68
CA TRP A 332 -9.03 17.48 -3.55
C TRP A 332 -9.31 18.94 -3.21
N ARG A 333 -10.57 19.31 -3.03
CA ARG A 333 -10.96 20.68 -2.67
C ARG A 333 -10.32 21.13 -1.36
N GLU A 334 -10.32 20.27 -0.34
CA GLU A 334 -9.70 20.60 0.95
C GLU A 334 -8.17 20.68 0.85
N VAL A 335 -7.54 19.88 0.00
CA VAL A 335 -6.09 19.99 -0.27
C VAL A 335 -5.77 21.36 -0.91
N VAL A 336 -6.57 21.81 -1.87
CA VAL A 336 -6.42 23.13 -2.48
C VAL A 336 -6.54 24.24 -1.44
N ARG A 337 -7.54 24.18 -0.57
CA ARG A 337 -7.75 25.16 0.50
C ARG A 337 -6.62 25.14 1.54
N LEU A 338 -6.14 23.96 1.88
CA LEU A 338 -5.01 23.79 2.79
C LEU A 338 -3.73 24.40 2.22
N LYS A 339 -3.45 24.12 0.96
CA LYS A 339 -2.28 24.62 0.22
C LYS A 339 -2.22 26.16 0.16
N GLU A 340 -3.36 26.84 0.15
CA GLU A 340 -3.42 28.31 0.18
C GLU A 340 -2.81 28.90 1.47
N LYS A 341 -2.79 28.14 2.56
CA LYS A 341 -2.31 28.60 3.88
C LYS A 341 -1.00 27.97 4.34
N LYS A 342 -0.73 26.74 3.94
CA LYS A 342 0.40 25.95 4.43
C LYS A 342 0.97 25.08 3.32
N PRO A 343 2.27 24.79 3.31
CA PRO A 343 2.83 23.81 2.39
C PRO A 343 2.17 22.44 2.55
N VAL A 344 1.84 21.81 1.42
CA VAL A 344 1.33 20.46 1.33
C VAL A 344 2.23 19.65 0.42
N ILE A 345 2.87 18.63 0.97
CA ILE A 345 3.72 17.70 0.24
C ILE A 345 3.06 16.34 0.24
N VAL A 346 2.98 15.71 -0.92
CA VAL A 346 2.52 14.32 -1.03
C VAL A 346 3.70 13.37 -1.00
N SER A 347 3.58 12.32 -0.21
CA SER A 347 4.45 11.15 -0.21
C SER A 347 3.62 9.93 -0.62
N MET A 348 3.90 9.38 -1.77
CA MET A 348 3.23 8.19 -2.27
C MET A 348 3.91 6.93 -1.71
N GLY A 349 3.11 6.00 -1.20
CA GLY A 349 3.57 4.68 -0.75
C GLY A 349 3.52 3.64 -1.87
N ASP A 350 2.91 2.50 -1.61
CA ASP A 350 2.80 1.43 -2.60
C ASP A 350 1.95 1.83 -3.80
N TYR A 351 0.83 2.51 -3.53
CA TYR A 351 -0.14 2.97 -4.54
C TYR A 351 -0.55 4.41 -4.26
N ALA A 352 -0.64 5.20 -5.30
CA ALA A 352 -1.33 6.48 -5.28
C ALA A 352 -1.92 6.70 -6.68
N ALA A 353 -2.90 5.87 -6.99
CA ALA A 353 -3.45 5.74 -8.33
C ALA A 353 -4.94 6.08 -8.37
N SER A 354 -5.39 6.55 -9.52
CA SER A 354 -6.76 6.95 -9.77
C SER A 354 -7.24 7.99 -8.75
N GLY A 355 -8.22 7.69 -7.90
CA GLY A 355 -8.61 8.58 -6.79
C GLY A 355 -7.46 8.97 -5.87
N GLY A 356 -6.49 8.06 -5.67
CA GLY A 356 -5.25 8.32 -4.93
C GLY A 356 -4.37 9.40 -5.60
N TYR A 357 -4.33 9.42 -6.91
CA TYR A 357 -3.68 10.51 -7.66
C TYR A 357 -4.52 11.79 -7.66
N TYR A 358 -5.83 11.65 -7.73
CA TYR A 358 -6.78 12.78 -7.68
C TYR A 358 -6.57 13.65 -6.43
N ILE A 359 -6.47 13.01 -5.26
CA ILE A 359 -6.24 13.73 -3.99
C ILE A 359 -4.81 14.26 -3.84
N SER A 360 -3.88 13.78 -4.67
CA SER A 360 -2.45 14.14 -4.64
C SER A 360 -2.09 15.26 -5.60
N CYS A 361 -2.81 15.41 -6.70
CA CYS A 361 -2.38 16.20 -7.87
C CYS A 361 -2.22 17.70 -7.59
N ALA A 362 -2.91 18.24 -6.59
CA ALA A 362 -2.88 19.67 -6.26
C ALA A 362 -1.76 20.04 -5.26
N ALA A 363 -1.01 19.09 -4.72
CA ALA A 363 0.05 19.35 -3.75
C ALA A 363 1.16 20.26 -4.31
N ASP A 364 1.88 20.95 -3.41
CA ASP A 364 3.03 21.77 -3.79
C ASP A 364 4.16 20.95 -4.40
N SER A 365 4.36 19.73 -3.91
CA SER A 365 5.33 18.79 -4.46
C SER A 365 4.87 17.35 -4.18
N ILE A 366 5.21 16.44 -5.08
CA ILE A 366 4.84 15.02 -5.00
C ILE A 366 6.10 14.17 -5.04
N PHE A 367 6.27 13.34 -4.00
CA PHE A 367 7.32 12.33 -3.90
C PHE A 367 6.72 10.94 -4.10
N ALA A 368 7.46 10.07 -4.78
CA ALA A 368 7.12 8.67 -4.95
C ALA A 368 8.37 7.80 -4.86
N ASP A 369 8.21 6.55 -4.48
CA ASP A 369 9.26 5.56 -4.66
C ASP A 369 9.31 5.10 -6.12
N PRO A 370 10.46 4.63 -6.63
CA PRO A 370 10.57 4.17 -8.01
C PRO A 370 9.54 3.12 -8.40
N THR A 371 9.17 2.22 -7.49
CA THR A 371 8.21 1.14 -7.72
C THR A 371 6.78 1.45 -7.27
N THR A 372 6.52 2.64 -6.78
CA THR A 372 5.16 3.13 -6.52
C THR A 372 4.31 3.01 -7.80
N LEU A 373 3.07 2.57 -7.67
CA LEU A 373 2.10 2.60 -8.78
C LEU A 373 1.19 3.81 -8.65
N THR A 374 1.14 4.61 -9.71
CA THR A 374 0.41 5.89 -9.72
C THR A 374 -0.26 6.12 -11.08
N GLY A 375 -0.73 7.32 -11.30
CA GLY A 375 -1.49 7.64 -12.51
C GLY A 375 -2.90 7.07 -12.46
N SER A 376 -3.23 6.21 -13.40
CA SER A 376 -4.58 5.63 -13.57
C SER A 376 -5.67 6.70 -13.61
N ILE A 377 -5.39 7.81 -14.33
CA ILE A 377 -6.30 8.95 -14.48
C ILE A 377 -7.43 8.54 -15.42
N GLY A 378 -8.53 8.10 -14.83
CA GLY A 378 -9.69 7.61 -15.56
C GLY A 378 -10.83 7.32 -14.59
N ILE A 379 -12.03 7.18 -15.13
CA ILE A 379 -13.24 6.93 -14.35
C ILE A 379 -14.03 5.80 -14.99
N PHE A 380 -14.68 5.02 -14.18
CA PHE A 380 -15.62 3.99 -14.61
C PHE A 380 -16.82 3.90 -13.68
N GLY A 381 -17.87 3.25 -14.16
CA GLY A 381 -19.01 2.81 -13.38
C GLY A 381 -19.42 1.41 -13.79
N MET A 382 -19.98 0.66 -12.86
CA MET A 382 -20.52 -0.66 -13.10
C MET A 382 -21.90 -0.81 -12.46
N ILE A 383 -22.81 -1.41 -13.21
CA ILE A 383 -24.17 -1.73 -12.72
C ILE A 383 -24.36 -3.24 -12.86
N PRO A 384 -24.21 -4.00 -11.78
CA PRO A 384 -24.50 -5.43 -11.79
C PRO A 384 -26.02 -5.65 -11.72
N SER A 385 -26.54 -6.52 -12.58
CA SER A 385 -27.96 -6.90 -12.65
C SER A 385 -28.12 -8.40 -12.42
N GLY A 386 -29.05 -8.76 -11.56
CA GLY A 386 -29.40 -10.16 -11.27
C GLY A 386 -30.70 -10.63 -11.93
N GLU A 387 -31.21 -9.97 -12.96
CA GLU A 387 -32.50 -10.31 -13.59
C GLU A 387 -32.62 -11.79 -13.92
N LYS A 388 -31.65 -12.36 -14.62
CA LYS A 388 -31.64 -13.78 -14.97
C LYS A 388 -31.41 -14.69 -13.76
N LEU A 389 -30.57 -14.29 -12.82
CA LEU A 389 -30.38 -15.02 -11.56
C LEU A 389 -31.69 -15.14 -10.81
N PHE A 390 -32.40 -14.03 -10.63
CA PHE A 390 -33.64 -14.02 -9.88
C PHE A 390 -34.73 -14.82 -10.58
N LYS A 391 -34.97 -14.57 -11.87
CA LYS A 391 -36.02 -15.20 -12.63
C LYS A 391 -35.73 -16.66 -12.96
N ASP A 392 -34.61 -16.93 -13.61
CA ASP A 392 -34.35 -18.24 -14.23
C ASP A 392 -33.77 -19.24 -13.22
N LYS A 393 -33.03 -18.77 -12.21
CA LYS A 393 -32.37 -19.65 -11.24
C LYS A 393 -33.11 -19.76 -9.91
N LEU A 394 -33.67 -18.65 -9.43
CA LEU A 394 -34.31 -18.60 -8.13
C LEU A 394 -35.85 -18.59 -8.20
N GLY A 395 -36.43 -18.39 -9.37
CA GLY A 395 -37.86 -18.32 -9.55
C GLY A 395 -38.52 -17.11 -8.86
N LEU A 396 -37.79 -15.98 -8.80
CA LEU A 396 -38.28 -14.73 -8.23
C LEU A 396 -38.70 -13.78 -9.35
N ASP A 397 -39.95 -13.33 -9.27
CA ASP A 397 -40.51 -12.35 -10.18
C ASP A 397 -40.67 -11.00 -9.47
N PHE A 398 -40.46 -9.91 -10.20
CA PHE A 398 -40.65 -8.55 -9.69
C PHE A 398 -41.72 -7.86 -10.53
N ASP A 399 -42.74 -7.34 -9.85
CA ASP A 399 -43.79 -6.51 -10.45
C ASP A 399 -43.62 -5.07 -9.99
N VAL A 400 -43.77 -4.13 -10.92
CA VAL A 400 -43.43 -2.73 -10.67
C VAL A 400 -44.57 -1.81 -11.09
N VAL A 401 -44.94 -0.90 -10.18
CA VAL A 401 -45.81 0.24 -10.46
C VAL A 401 -45.01 1.51 -10.29
N LYS A 402 -45.02 2.38 -11.27
CA LYS A 402 -44.23 3.60 -11.23
C LYS A 402 -44.92 4.79 -11.84
N THR A 403 -44.68 5.96 -11.30
CA THR A 403 -45.28 7.22 -11.78
C THR A 403 -44.52 7.78 -12.99
N ASN A 404 -43.23 7.51 -13.07
CA ASN A 404 -42.33 8.08 -14.10
C ASN A 404 -41.41 6.98 -14.68
N LYS A 405 -40.93 7.18 -15.87
CA LYS A 405 -40.18 6.18 -16.64
C LYS A 405 -38.96 5.62 -15.92
N MET A 406 -38.23 6.46 -15.16
CA MET A 406 -36.96 6.08 -14.50
C MET A 406 -37.14 5.81 -12.98
N ALA A 407 -38.38 5.72 -12.50
CA ALA A 407 -38.64 5.60 -11.06
C ALA A 407 -38.03 4.34 -10.42
N ASP A 408 -37.84 3.28 -11.21
CA ASP A 408 -37.26 2.01 -10.77
C ASP A 408 -35.77 1.85 -11.20
N MET A 409 -35.13 2.93 -11.65
CA MET A 409 -33.71 2.90 -12.01
C MET A 409 -32.86 2.52 -10.81
N GLY A 410 -32.05 1.45 -10.94
CA GLY A 410 -31.21 0.96 -9.87
C GLY A 410 -31.94 0.26 -8.72
N ALA A 411 -33.27 0.04 -8.84
CA ALA A 411 -33.99 -0.76 -7.86
C ALA A 411 -33.34 -2.14 -7.73
N GLY A 412 -33.05 -2.56 -6.51
CA GLY A 412 -32.26 -3.74 -6.24
C GLY A 412 -32.90 -4.72 -5.28
N PHE A 413 -32.49 -5.97 -5.40
CA PHE A 413 -32.71 -7.03 -4.43
C PHE A 413 -31.33 -7.53 -3.96
N GLY A 414 -30.99 -7.22 -2.70
CA GLY A 414 -29.60 -7.36 -2.25
C GLY A 414 -28.66 -6.41 -2.99
N PRO A 415 -27.46 -6.87 -3.37
CA PRO A 415 -26.47 -6.02 -4.05
C PRO A 415 -26.70 -5.88 -5.57
N LEU A 416 -27.67 -6.60 -6.13
CA LEU A 416 -27.92 -6.66 -7.57
C LEU A 416 -29.15 -5.87 -7.97
N ALA A 417 -29.07 -5.15 -9.08
CA ALA A 417 -30.23 -4.53 -9.70
C ALA A 417 -31.21 -5.61 -10.18
N THR A 418 -32.51 -5.35 -10.09
CA THR A 418 -33.56 -6.29 -10.54
C THR A 418 -33.71 -6.31 -12.05
N ARG A 419 -33.24 -5.28 -12.71
CA ARG A 419 -33.13 -5.16 -14.17
C ARG A 419 -31.88 -4.38 -14.56
N PRO A 420 -31.37 -4.60 -15.79
CA PRO A 420 -30.32 -3.74 -16.32
C PRO A 420 -30.84 -2.31 -16.60
N PHE A 421 -29.91 -1.36 -16.72
CA PHE A 421 -30.23 -0.01 -17.19
C PHE A 421 -30.71 -0.06 -18.64
N ASN A 422 -31.78 0.68 -18.95
CA ASN A 422 -32.23 0.90 -20.32
C ASN A 422 -31.30 1.88 -21.07
N ASN A 423 -31.51 2.05 -22.37
CA ASN A 423 -30.64 2.88 -23.20
C ASN A 423 -30.54 4.33 -22.71
N ALA A 424 -31.63 4.94 -22.27
CA ALA A 424 -31.62 6.33 -21.79
C ALA A 424 -30.85 6.46 -20.46
N GLU A 425 -31.00 5.49 -19.57
CA GLU A 425 -30.27 5.42 -18.30
C GLU A 425 -28.77 5.18 -18.54
N GLN A 426 -28.43 4.30 -19.50
CA GLN A 426 -27.04 4.05 -19.90
C GLN A 426 -26.38 5.30 -20.48
N GLU A 427 -27.09 6.03 -21.37
CA GLU A 427 -26.59 7.28 -21.95
C GLU A 427 -26.37 8.34 -20.86
N ALA A 428 -27.30 8.49 -19.94
CA ALA A 428 -27.18 9.43 -18.83
C ALA A 428 -25.97 9.12 -17.94
N LEU A 429 -25.76 7.84 -17.58
CA LEU A 429 -24.61 7.44 -16.79
C LEU A 429 -23.29 7.61 -17.54
N GLN A 430 -23.24 7.25 -18.83
CA GLN A 430 -22.03 7.46 -19.65
C GLN A 430 -21.66 8.95 -19.74
N ASN A 431 -22.64 9.83 -19.89
CA ASN A 431 -22.41 11.28 -19.90
C ASN A 431 -21.89 11.78 -18.55
N TYR A 432 -22.42 11.26 -17.46
CA TYR A 432 -21.94 11.56 -16.12
C TYR A 432 -20.47 11.13 -15.94
N ILE A 433 -20.13 9.93 -16.39
CA ILE A 433 -18.75 9.39 -16.38
C ILE A 433 -17.82 10.24 -17.25
N ASN A 434 -18.25 10.62 -18.47
CA ASN A 434 -17.46 11.47 -19.36
C ASN A 434 -17.14 12.84 -18.73
N ASN A 435 -18.12 13.45 -18.07
CA ASN A 435 -17.93 14.71 -17.36
C ASN A 435 -16.98 14.56 -16.16
N GLY A 436 -17.10 13.47 -15.42
CA GLY A 436 -16.18 13.14 -14.33
C GLY A 436 -14.74 12.97 -14.79
N TYR A 437 -14.53 12.32 -15.93
CA TYR A 437 -13.21 12.17 -16.52
C TYR A 437 -12.60 13.52 -16.92
N LYS A 438 -13.37 14.37 -17.61
CA LYS A 438 -12.92 15.73 -17.97
C LYS A 438 -12.54 16.54 -16.72
N LEU A 439 -13.33 16.44 -15.66
CA LEU A 439 -13.03 17.11 -14.40
C LEU A 439 -11.71 16.61 -13.82
N PHE A 440 -11.51 15.31 -13.77
CA PHE A 440 -10.28 14.70 -13.26
C PHE A 440 -9.04 15.17 -14.05
N VAL A 441 -9.11 15.13 -15.37
CA VAL A 441 -8.04 15.63 -16.25
C VAL A 441 -7.74 17.10 -15.96
N ASN A 442 -8.76 17.94 -15.81
CA ASN A 442 -8.60 19.36 -15.50
C ASN A 442 -7.96 19.60 -14.14
N ARG A 443 -8.33 18.82 -13.11
CA ARG A 443 -7.70 18.89 -11.77
C ARG A 443 -6.20 18.56 -11.83
N CYS A 444 -5.85 17.52 -12.60
CA CYS A 444 -4.45 17.17 -12.83
C CYS A 444 -3.71 18.26 -13.61
N ALA A 445 -4.31 18.80 -14.65
CA ALA A 445 -3.73 19.88 -15.46
C ALA A 445 -3.42 21.13 -14.61
N GLU A 446 -4.37 21.57 -13.80
CA GLU A 446 -4.20 22.70 -12.89
C GLU A 446 -3.09 22.42 -11.85
N GLY A 447 -3.16 21.26 -11.18
CA GLY A 447 -2.23 20.90 -10.10
C GLY A 447 -0.80 20.67 -10.59
N ARG A 448 -0.63 20.16 -11.80
CA ARG A 448 0.68 19.87 -12.39
C ARG A 448 1.19 20.97 -13.32
N ASN A 449 0.44 22.04 -13.49
CA ASN A 449 0.76 23.14 -14.40
C ASN A 449 1.03 22.64 -15.83
N MET A 450 0.16 21.77 -16.30
CA MET A 450 0.19 21.18 -17.64
C MET A 450 -1.12 21.50 -18.39
N SER A 451 -1.10 21.40 -19.71
CA SER A 451 -2.35 21.48 -20.48
C SER A 451 -3.20 20.23 -20.29
N ALA A 452 -4.52 20.38 -20.41
CA ALA A 452 -5.42 19.23 -20.39
C ALA A 452 -5.08 18.21 -21.48
N ALA A 453 -4.68 18.67 -22.67
CA ALA A 453 -4.26 17.81 -23.77
C ALA A 453 -3.00 16.99 -23.43
N ASP A 454 -2.04 17.58 -22.73
CA ASP A 454 -0.82 16.86 -22.31
C ASP A 454 -1.13 15.85 -21.20
N ILE A 455 -2.03 16.17 -20.28
CA ILE A 455 -2.51 15.20 -19.29
C ILE A 455 -3.23 14.03 -19.98
N GLU A 456 -4.10 14.29 -20.97
CA GLU A 456 -4.80 13.21 -21.69
C GLU A 456 -3.87 12.21 -22.35
N LYS A 457 -2.72 12.64 -22.85
CA LYS A 457 -1.71 11.75 -23.46
C LYS A 457 -1.16 10.70 -22.49
N ILE A 458 -1.17 10.98 -21.20
CA ILE A 458 -0.65 10.11 -20.14
C ILE A 458 -1.75 9.63 -19.20
N ALA A 459 -3.00 9.98 -19.47
CA ALA A 459 -4.21 9.59 -18.76
C ALA A 459 -4.83 8.32 -19.36
N GLU A 460 -6.07 8.34 -19.71
CA GLU A 460 -6.85 7.20 -20.22
C GLU A 460 -6.83 5.97 -19.28
N GLY A 461 -6.67 6.21 -17.99
CA GLY A 461 -6.61 5.17 -16.98
C GLY A 461 -5.27 4.45 -16.86
N ARG A 462 -4.24 4.86 -17.60
CA ARG A 462 -2.94 4.17 -17.61
C ARG A 462 -2.21 4.28 -16.27
N VAL A 463 -1.75 3.13 -15.79
CA VAL A 463 -0.92 3.02 -14.59
C VAL A 463 0.55 3.21 -14.96
N TRP A 464 1.24 3.99 -14.15
CA TRP A 464 2.66 4.27 -14.28
C TRP A 464 3.40 3.94 -12.99
N THR A 465 4.67 3.56 -13.07
CA THR A 465 5.53 3.50 -11.88
C THR A 465 5.97 4.91 -11.48
N GLY A 466 6.39 5.08 -10.22
CA GLY A 466 6.95 6.34 -9.75
C GLY A 466 8.13 6.82 -10.59
N GLU A 467 9.01 5.91 -10.98
CA GLU A 467 10.14 6.21 -11.87
C GLU A 467 9.68 6.83 -13.20
N MET A 468 8.71 6.21 -13.86
CA MET A 468 8.15 6.73 -15.10
C MET A 468 7.42 8.06 -14.89
N ALA A 469 6.67 8.18 -13.81
CA ALA A 469 5.83 9.31 -13.50
C ALA A 469 6.62 10.62 -13.34
N VAL A 470 7.86 10.55 -12.88
CA VAL A 470 8.75 11.72 -12.81
C VAL A 470 8.99 12.30 -14.21
N GLY A 471 9.31 11.47 -15.18
CA GLY A 471 9.54 11.90 -16.57
C GLY A 471 8.28 12.42 -17.26
N LEU A 472 7.12 12.04 -16.79
CA LEU A 472 5.82 12.44 -17.34
C LEU A 472 5.26 13.72 -16.69
N GLY A 473 5.89 14.23 -15.63
CA GLY A 473 5.40 15.39 -14.89
C GLY A 473 4.30 15.08 -13.87
N LEU A 474 3.97 13.81 -13.64
CA LEU A 474 2.98 13.40 -12.64
C LEU A 474 3.54 13.38 -11.21
N VAL A 475 4.83 13.18 -11.07
CA VAL A 475 5.58 13.17 -9.80
C VAL A 475 6.77 14.12 -9.94
N ASP A 476 7.12 14.81 -8.86
CA ASP A 476 8.22 15.79 -8.87
C ASP A 476 9.57 15.15 -8.57
N LYS A 477 9.62 14.26 -7.58
CA LYS A 477 10.87 13.64 -7.13
C LYS A 477 10.66 12.20 -6.68
N LEU A 478 11.69 11.40 -6.86
CA LEU A 478 11.80 10.09 -6.21
C LEU A 478 12.29 10.28 -4.77
N GLY A 479 11.68 9.59 -3.84
CA GLY A 479 12.03 9.61 -2.42
C GLY A 479 10.90 9.08 -1.55
N GLY A 480 11.27 8.72 -0.31
CA GLY A 480 10.34 8.19 0.69
C GLY A 480 9.70 9.28 1.55
N ILE A 481 9.02 8.82 2.60
CA ILE A 481 8.31 9.72 3.52
C ILE A 481 9.24 10.71 4.24
N ASP A 482 10.47 10.30 4.58
CA ASP A 482 11.42 11.18 5.26
C ASP A 482 11.88 12.32 4.35
N ASP A 483 12.05 12.06 3.05
CA ASP A 483 12.35 13.10 2.05
C ASP A 483 11.21 14.09 1.92
N ALA A 484 9.98 13.62 1.92
CA ALA A 484 8.78 14.46 1.88
C ALA A 484 8.65 15.33 3.14
N LEU A 485 8.93 14.78 4.33
CA LEU A 485 8.93 15.52 5.60
C LEU A 485 9.98 16.62 5.60
N ALA A 486 11.18 16.33 5.15
CA ALA A 486 12.26 17.31 5.04
C ALA A 486 11.88 18.44 4.06
N ALA A 487 11.28 18.10 2.92
CA ALA A 487 10.80 19.07 1.94
C ALA A 487 9.68 19.96 2.50
N ALA A 488 8.76 19.38 3.27
CA ALA A 488 7.66 20.11 3.91
C ALA A 488 8.19 21.13 4.94
N ALA A 489 9.09 20.72 5.82
CA ALA A 489 9.72 21.56 6.82
C ALA A 489 10.50 22.72 6.18
N LYS A 490 11.29 22.41 5.16
CA LYS A 490 12.05 23.41 4.40
C LYS A 490 11.14 24.44 3.73
N ARG A 491 10.06 23.98 3.12
CA ARG A 491 9.10 24.86 2.43
C ARG A 491 8.34 25.76 3.42
N ALA A 492 8.08 25.26 4.62
CA ALA A 492 7.48 26.03 5.72
C ALA A 492 8.50 26.91 6.47
N ASN A 493 9.78 26.80 6.14
CA ASN A 493 10.88 27.49 6.79
C ASN A 493 10.94 27.23 8.31
N VAL A 494 10.75 25.98 8.72
CA VAL A 494 10.87 25.52 10.11
C VAL A 494 12.03 24.53 10.25
N GLU A 495 12.90 24.80 11.25
CA GLU A 495 14.03 23.94 11.56
C GLU A 495 13.72 23.00 12.73
N ASN A 496 12.94 23.48 13.69
CA ASN A 496 12.57 22.75 14.90
C ASN A 496 11.06 22.50 14.89
N TYR A 497 10.66 21.25 14.94
CA TYR A 497 9.25 20.82 14.88
C TYR A 497 9.06 19.42 15.47
N THR A 498 7.82 19.13 15.83
CA THR A 498 7.37 17.79 16.18
C THR A 498 6.54 17.23 15.03
N ILE A 499 6.69 15.95 14.75
CA ILE A 499 5.85 15.24 13.78
C ILE A 499 4.66 14.66 14.52
N ILE A 500 3.45 14.99 14.07
CA ILE A 500 2.21 14.42 14.59
C ILE A 500 1.48 13.70 13.45
N SER A 501 1.08 12.47 13.73
CA SER A 501 0.39 11.61 12.76
C SER A 501 -1.12 11.74 12.87
N TYR A 502 -1.77 11.80 11.72
CA TYR A 502 -3.22 11.83 11.54
C TYR A 502 -3.65 10.74 10.54
N PRO A 503 -4.91 10.30 10.49
CA PRO A 503 -5.96 10.65 11.45
C PRO A 503 -5.60 10.17 12.85
N GLU A 504 -6.18 10.82 13.87
CA GLU A 504 -6.05 10.36 15.25
C GLU A 504 -6.61 8.95 15.37
N LYS A 505 -5.90 8.08 16.10
CA LYS A 505 -6.36 6.72 16.35
C LYS A 505 -7.61 6.75 17.24
N GLU A 506 -8.62 5.98 16.86
CA GLU A 506 -9.82 5.83 17.68
C GLU A 506 -9.46 5.14 19.02
N SER A 507 -10.21 5.49 20.08
CA SER A 507 -9.97 4.88 21.39
C SER A 507 -10.23 3.36 21.36
N LEU A 508 -9.37 2.60 22.04
CA LEU A 508 -9.46 1.14 22.19
C LEU A 508 -10.87 0.66 22.61
N PHE A 509 -11.57 1.47 23.41
CA PHE A 509 -12.90 1.14 23.92
C PHE A 509 -13.99 1.15 22.82
N MET A 510 -13.96 2.12 21.90
CA MET A 510 -14.91 2.18 20.79
C MET A 510 -14.67 1.06 19.78
N ASN A 511 -13.40 0.73 19.52
CA ASN A 511 -13.04 -0.39 18.64
C ASN A 511 -13.46 -1.74 19.22
N LEU A 512 -13.39 -1.92 20.54
CA LEU A 512 -13.81 -3.15 21.21
C LEU A 512 -15.34 -3.36 21.11
N LEU A 513 -16.13 -2.31 21.26
CA LEU A 513 -17.58 -2.37 21.12
C LEU A 513 -18.03 -2.72 19.70
N ASN A 514 -17.30 -2.21 18.70
CA ASN A 514 -17.62 -2.43 17.29
C ASN A 514 -17.14 -3.81 16.79
N SER A 515 -16.03 -4.33 17.31
CA SER A 515 -15.45 -5.59 16.86
C SER A 515 -16.20 -6.84 17.33
N GLN A 516 -16.75 -6.85 18.53
CA GLN A 516 -17.45 -8.02 19.08
C GLN A 516 -18.67 -8.44 18.27
N ARG A 517 -19.40 -7.49 17.71
CA ARG A 517 -20.62 -7.75 16.96
C ARG A 517 -20.37 -8.36 15.57
N LYS A 518 -19.22 -8.07 14.98
CA LYS A 518 -18.88 -8.43 13.60
C LYS A 518 -18.19 -9.79 13.48
N HIS A 519 -17.33 -10.11 14.43
CA HIS A 519 -16.58 -11.38 14.40
C HIS A 519 -17.49 -12.61 14.47
N TYR A 520 -18.57 -12.52 15.21
CA TYR A 520 -19.51 -13.64 15.37
C TYR A 520 -20.26 -13.96 14.06
N VAL A 521 -20.72 -12.94 13.34
CA VAL A 521 -21.49 -13.13 12.10
C VAL A 521 -20.56 -13.57 10.95
N ASN A 522 -19.39 -12.95 10.83
CA ASN A 522 -18.44 -13.25 9.74
C ASN A 522 -17.77 -14.63 9.91
N SER A 523 -17.48 -15.07 11.14
CA SER A 523 -16.90 -16.38 11.38
C SER A 523 -17.89 -17.51 11.05
N GLN A 524 -19.16 -17.34 11.39
CA GLN A 524 -20.22 -18.29 11.05
C GLN A 524 -20.42 -18.38 9.53
N MET A 525 -20.46 -17.24 8.84
CA MET A 525 -20.60 -17.23 7.38
C MET A 525 -19.38 -17.82 6.67
N LYS A 526 -18.18 -17.53 7.16
CA LYS A 526 -16.93 -18.08 6.60
C LYS A 526 -16.85 -19.59 6.78
N GLU A 527 -17.32 -20.10 7.90
CA GLU A 527 -17.38 -21.56 8.17
C GLU A 527 -18.40 -22.26 7.27
N TYR A 528 -19.57 -21.67 7.04
CA TYR A 528 -20.61 -22.24 6.18
C TYR A 528 -20.30 -22.13 4.68
N MET A 529 -19.64 -21.05 4.24
CA MET A 529 -19.40 -20.79 2.82
C MET A 529 -18.04 -21.26 2.33
N GLY A 530 -17.09 -21.59 3.22
CA GLY A 530 -15.77 -22.06 2.86
C GLY A 530 -15.07 -21.16 1.82
N SER A 531 -14.53 -21.74 0.76
CA SER A 531 -13.87 -21.02 -0.32
C SER A 531 -14.79 -20.05 -1.11
N PHE A 532 -16.12 -20.22 -1.00
CA PHE A 532 -17.08 -19.29 -1.62
C PHE A 532 -17.23 -17.97 -0.85
N TYR A 533 -16.74 -17.89 0.38
CA TYR A 533 -16.84 -16.67 1.19
C TYR A 533 -16.12 -15.48 0.54
N SER A 534 -14.97 -15.71 -0.09
CA SER A 534 -14.25 -14.65 -0.82
C SER A 534 -15.06 -14.07 -1.99
N TYR A 535 -15.82 -14.90 -2.68
CA TYR A 535 -16.72 -14.44 -3.75
C TYR A 535 -17.93 -13.69 -3.20
N PHE A 536 -18.41 -14.09 -2.04
CA PHE A 536 -19.47 -13.39 -1.33
C PHE A 536 -19.02 -12.01 -0.82
N GLU A 537 -17.79 -11.89 -0.32
CA GLU A 537 -17.19 -10.60 0.03
C GLU A 537 -17.11 -9.65 -1.18
N ILE A 538 -16.71 -10.16 -2.34
CA ILE A 538 -16.70 -9.37 -3.59
C ILE A 538 -18.09 -8.85 -3.91
N LEU A 539 -19.12 -9.68 -3.79
CA LEU A 539 -20.52 -9.29 -4.04
C LEU A 539 -21.05 -8.32 -2.98
N GLN A 540 -20.67 -8.47 -1.71
CA GLN A 540 -21.02 -7.51 -0.67
C GLN A 540 -20.35 -6.15 -0.88
N ASN A 541 -19.10 -6.16 -1.27
CA ASN A 541 -18.35 -4.93 -1.54
C ASN A 541 -18.94 -4.15 -2.71
N LEU A 542 -19.55 -4.84 -3.68
CA LEU A 542 -20.28 -4.18 -4.78
C LEU A 542 -21.47 -3.36 -4.31
N LYS A 543 -22.06 -3.70 -3.17
CA LYS A 543 -23.21 -2.96 -2.59
C LYS A 543 -22.80 -1.65 -1.91
N GLU A 544 -21.61 -1.62 -1.33
CA GLU A 544 -21.12 -0.45 -0.57
C GLU A 544 -20.33 0.52 -1.45
N ILE A 545 -20.00 0.12 -2.68
CA ILE A 545 -19.23 0.91 -3.62
C ILE A 545 -20.14 1.90 -4.34
N ASN A 546 -19.79 3.18 -4.30
CA ASN A 546 -20.41 4.15 -5.21
C ASN A 546 -20.24 3.61 -6.64
N PRO A 547 -21.31 3.52 -7.46
CA PRO A 547 -21.23 2.96 -8.80
C PRO A 547 -20.24 3.71 -9.71
N VAL A 548 -19.87 4.94 -9.37
CA VAL A 548 -18.90 5.74 -10.12
C VAL A 548 -17.57 5.77 -9.37
N GLN A 549 -16.56 5.14 -9.95
CA GLN A 549 -15.28 4.90 -9.31
C GLN A 549 -14.10 5.51 -10.07
N ALA A 550 -13.18 6.12 -9.32
CA ALA A 550 -11.83 6.41 -9.71
C ALA A 550 -10.90 5.43 -8.97
N ARG A 551 -10.82 4.21 -9.46
CA ARG A 551 -10.07 3.11 -8.85
C ARG A 551 -9.08 2.49 -9.82
N MET A 552 -7.92 2.12 -9.31
CA MET A 552 -6.90 1.38 -10.07
C MET A 552 -7.38 -0.04 -10.43
N PRO A 553 -6.98 -0.59 -11.59
CA PRO A 553 -7.54 -1.83 -12.13
C PRO A 553 -7.34 -3.08 -11.29
N PHE A 554 -6.33 -3.14 -10.42
CA PHE A 554 -5.96 -4.38 -9.74
C PHE A 554 -5.66 -4.20 -8.27
N GLU A 555 -6.01 -5.22 -7.48
CA GLU A 555 -5.20 -5.59 -6.34
C GLU A 555 -4.00 -6.37 -6.91
N LEU A 556 -2.84 -5.75 -6.87
CA LEU A 556 -1.63 -6.38 -7.38
C LEU A 556 -1.12 -7.43 -6.40
N ASN A 557 -1.54 -8.65 -6.59
CA ASN A 557 -0.80 -9.80 -6.09
C ASN A 557 0.37 -10.05 -7.05
N ILE A 558 1.44 -9.31 -6.87
CA ILE A 558 2.71 -9.59 -7.53
C ILE A 558 3.40 -10.67 -6.68
N LYS A 559 3.37 -11.89 -7.16
CA LYS A 559 4.13 -12.99 -6.55
C LYS A 559 5.53 -13.04 -7.12
#